data_e9eb2537a43896a9d5d5cb29cee157b9
#
_entry.id   e9eb2537a43896a9d5d5cb29cee157b9
#
_cell.length_a   1.000
_cell.length_b   1.000
_cell.length_c   1.000
_cell.angle_alpha   90.00
_cell.angle_beta   90.00
_cell.angle_gamma   90.00
#
_symmetry.space_group_name_H-M   'P 1'
#
loop_
_entity.id
_entity.type
_entity.pdbx_description
1 polymer ?
#
loop_
_entity_poly.entity_id
_entity_poly.type
_entity_poly.pdbx_seq_one_letter_code
_entity_poly.pdbx_strand_id
1 'polypeptide(L)'
;MRPSGRKLDEMRSIQIETNVTKHAEGSCLIKVGDTHVLCTATVEDRVPPFIKGSGLGWVTAEYGMLPRSTSSRMRREAASGKQGGRTVEIQRLIGRSLRAGVDRVAMGEIQITVDCDVIQADGGTRCASITGGWVALKLAVNKLMKAGTLSSDPLISPVAAVSCGIYAGQPVLDLDYPEDSDAGVDGNFIMLANGQMIETQMSAEGATYSRHQMNQLLDLAEKGVSELVGYQLSVVS
;
A
#
# COMPACT_ATOMS: atom_id res chain seq x y z
N MET A 1 23.49 9.14 -11.74
CA MET A 1 23.43 7.66 -11.50
C MET A 1 22.74 7.49 -10.16
N ARG A 2 21.85 6.53 -10.01
CA ARG A 2 21.16 6.24 -8.74
C ARG A 2 22.16 5.76 -7.69
N PRO A 3 22.03 6.16 -6.40
CA PRO A 3 22.97 5.72 -5.35
C PRO A 3 23.03 4.21 -5.19
N SER A 4 21.90 3.53 -5.37
CA SER A 4 21.79 2.07 -5.31
C SER A 4 22.39 1.33 -6.50
N GLY A 5 22.80 2.03 -7.58
CA GLY A 5 23.25 1.44 -8.84
C GLY A 5 22.14 0.85 -9.72
N ARG A 6 20.88 0.90 -9.31
CA ARG A 6 19.71 0.44 -10.09
C ARG A 6 19.54 1.25 -11.39
N LYS A 7 18.92 0.66 -12.41
CA LYS A 7 18.47 1.38 -13.61
C LYS A 7 17.33 2.33 -13.23
N LEU A 8 17.05 3.31 -14.09
CA LEU A 8 15.99 4.31 -13.83
C LEU A 8 14.60 3.68 -13.68
N ASP A 9 14.36 2.59 -14.38
CA ASP A 9 13.09 1.84 -14.45
C ASP A 9 13.12 0.51 -13.67
N GLU A 10 14.05 0.36 -12.73
CA GLU A 10 14.26 -0.86 -11.94
C GLU A 10 13.77 -0.69 -10.51
N MET A 11 12.93 -1.62 -10.07
CA MET A 11 12.49 -1.70 -8.68
C MET A 11 13.54 -2.34 -7.77
N ARG A 12 13.43 -2.09 -6.47
CA ARG A 12 14.13 -2.87 -5.43
C ARG A 12 13.63 -4.31 -5.45
N SER A 13 14.38 -5.22 -4.84
CA SER A 13 13.95 -6.60 -4.65
C SER A 13 12.64 -6.67 -3.86
N ILE A 14 11.71 -7.53 -4.29
CA ILE A 14 10.40 -7.69 -3.68
C ILE A 14 10.27 -9.09 -3.10
N GLN A 15 9.83 -9.17 -1.86
CA GLN A 15 9.50 -10.43 -1.20
C GLN A 15 8.18 -10.26 -0.44
N ILE A 16 7.30 -11.25 -0.53
CA ILE A 16 6.04 -11.30 0.21
C ILE A 16 5.92 -12.66 0.87
N GLU A 17 5.91 -12.68 2.19
CA GLU A 17 5.69 -13.87 3.02
C GLU A 17 4.26 -13.82 3.55
N THR A 18 3.47 -14.87 3.32
CA THR A 18 2.05 -14.92 3.74
C THR A 18 1.87 -15.74 5.02
N ASN A 19 0.73 -15.54 5.70
CA ASN A 19 0.36 -16.26 6.93
C ASN A 19 1.39 -16.12 8.05
N VAL A 20 1.99 -14.94 8.18
CA VAL A 20 3.06 -14.66 9.16
C VAL A 20 2.56 -14.46 10.59
N THR A 21 1.24 -14.29 10.78
CA THR A 21 0.62 -14.20 12.10
C THR A 21 -0.46 -15.27 12.27
N LYS A 22 -0.61 -15.78 13.50
CA LYS A 22 -1.52 -16.88 13.80
C LYS A 22 -2.99 -16.48 13.87
N HIS A 23 -3.27 -15.26 14.33
CA HIS A 23 -4.62 -14.87 14.74
C HIS A 23 -5.39 -14.08 13.68
N ALA A 24 -4.70 -13.31 12.84
CA ALA A 24 -5.32 -12.53 11.78
C ALA A 24 -6.02 -13.45 10.74
N GLU A 25 -7.09 -12.96 10.13
CA GLU A 25 -7.76 -13.67 9.03
C GLU A 25 -6.91 -13.72 7.78
N GLY A 26 -6.11 -12.69 7.53
CA GLY A 26 -5.06 -12.67 6.53
C GLY A 26 -3.83 -11.92 7.03
N SER A 27 -2.64 -12.33 6.65
CA SER A 27 -1.42 -11.62 7.04
C SER A 27 -0.29 -11.83 6.05
N CYS A 28 0.52 -10.79 5.87
CA CYS A 28 1.78 -10.91 5.14
C CYS A 28 2.85 -9.97 5.69
N LEU A 29 4.10 -10.33 5.44
CA LEU A 29 5.26 -9.45 5.57
C LEU A 29 5.73 -9.13 4.15
N ILE A 30 5.55 -7.88 3.73
CA ILE A 30 6.09 -7.39 2.47
C ILE A 30 7.43 -6.70 2.71
N LYS A 31 8.40 -7.01 1.84
CA LYS A 31 9.70 -6.36 1.79
C LYS A 31 9.92 -5.80 0.38
N VAL A 32 10.22 -4.51 0.30
CA VAL A 32 10.62 -3.82 -0.92
C VAL A 32 12.00 -3.21 -0.64
N GLY A 33 13.05 -3.93 -1.04
CA GLY A 33 14.40 -3.67 -0.56
C GLY A 33 14.44 -3.70 0.97
N ASP A 34 14.93 -2.63 1.58
CA ASP A 34 15.02 -2.46 3.03
C ASP A 34 13.75 -1.86 3.66
N THR A 35 12.69 -1.61 2.90
CA THR A 35 11.38 -1.26 3.47
C THR A 35 10.58 -2.53 3.79
N HIS A 36 10.28 -2.77 5.07
CA HIS A 36 9.56 -3.94 5.57
C HIS A 36 8.29 -3.51 6.28
N VAL A 37 7.15 -4.07 5.87
CA VAL A 37 5.82 -3.78 6.47
C VAL A 37 5.10 -5.08 6.78
N LEU A 38 4.67 -5.22 8.04
CA LEU A 38 3.73 -6.25 8.45
C LEU A 38 2.31 -5.76 8.15
N CYS A 39 1.55 -6.52 7.37
CA CYS A 39 0.16 -6.24 7.08
C CYS A 39 -0.72 -7.36 7.62
N THR A 40 -1.76 -7.01 8.39
CA THR A 40 -2.74 -7.98 8.90
C THR A 40 -4.15 -7.52 8.56
N ALA A 41 -5.07 -8.45 8.32
CA ALA A 41 -6.47 -8.18 8.05
C ALA A 41 -7.33 -8.86 9.11
N THR A 42 -8.19 -8.07 9.75
CA THR A 42 -9.15 -8.50 10.78
C THR A 42 -10.57 -8.35 10.24
N VAL A 43 -11.37 -9.41 10.38
CA VAL A 43 -12.78 -9.44 9.94
C VAL A 43 -13.71 -9.19 11.11
N GLU A 44 -14.70 -8.32 10.92
CA GLU A 44 -15.76 -8.04 11.88
C GLU A 44 -17.13 -8.22 11.21
N ASP A 45 -18.05 -8.96 11.86
CA ASP A 45 -19.44 -9.20 11.41
C ASP A 45 -20.35 -7.96 11.66
N ARG A 46 -19.80 -6.80 11.44
CA ARG A 46 -20.49 -5.51 11.58
C ARG A 46 -19.84 -4.47 10.71
N VAL A 47 -20.58 -3.47 10.33
CA VAL A 47 -20.08 -2.30 9.60
C VAL A 47 -20.19 -1.03 10.46
N PRO A 48 -19.46 0.04 10.12
CA PRO A 48 -19.58 1.32 10.81
C PRO A 48 -21.02 1.84 10.83
N PRO A 49 -21.45 2.57 11.89
CA PRO A 49 -22.81 3.06 12.03
C PRO A 49 -23.35 3.85 10.83
N PHE A 50 -22.48 4.60 10.13
CA PHE A 50 -22.87 5.45 9.00
C PHE A 50 -23.27 4.68 7.73
N ILE A 51 -22.99 3.35 7.64
CA ILE A 51 -23.41 2.49 6.51
C ILE A 51 -24.24 1.28 6.96
N LYS A 52 -24.54 1.18 8.24
CA LYS A 52 -25.36 0.08 8.78
C LYS A 52 -26.76 0.08 8.14
N GLY A 53 -27.19 -1.10 7.68
CA GLY A 53 -28.47 -1.28 6.99
C GLY A 53 -28.44 -0.88 5.50
N SER A 54 -27.28 -0.55 4.95
CA SER A 54 -27.14 -0.25 3.52
C SER A 54 -26.86 -1.48 2.64
N GLY A 55 -26.55 -2.63 3.24
CA GLY A 55 -26.11 -3.83 2.55
C GLY A 55 -24.67 -3.76 2.01
N LEU A 56 -23.91 -2.72 2.39
CA LEU A 56 -22.55 -2.48 1.89
C LEU A 56 -21.49 -2.89 2.90
N GLY A 57 -20.45 -3.59 2.43
CA GLY A 57 -19.26 -3.87 3.19
C GLY A 57 -18.33 -2.66 3.33
N TRP A 58 -17.37 -2.78 4.24
CA TRP A 58 -16.41 -1.72 4.51
C TRP A 58 -14.99 -2.27 4.66
N VAL A 59 -14.03 -1.65 3.97
CA VAL A 59 -12.61 -1.86 4.19
C VAL A 59 -12.01 -0.57 4.71
N THR A 60 -11.30 -0.66 5.81
CA THR A 60 -10.56 0.45 6.41
C THR A 60 -9.13 0.02 6.71
N ALA A 61 -8.27 0.97 7.07
CA ALA A 61 -6.90 0.64 7.41
C ALA A 61 -6.40 1.50 8.56
N GLU A 62 -5.47 0.92 9.33
CA GLU A 62 -4.61 1.62 10.26
C GLU A 62 -3.15 1.53 9.79
N TYR A 63 -2.34 2.50 10.19
CA TYR A 63 -0.94 2.57 9.80
C TYR A 63 -0.10 3.06 10.97
N GLY A 64 1.03 2.44 11.18
CA GLY A 64 1.98 2.88 12.19
C GLY A 64 3.42 2.55 11.80
N MET A 65 4.36 3.26 12.45
CA MET A 65 5.78 2.98 12.31
C MET A 65 6.34 2.58 13.67
N LEU A 66 7.09 1.48 13.73
CA LEU A 66 7.79 1.11 14.95
C LEU A 66 8.85 2.18 15.31
N PRO A 67 9.11 2.42 16.61
CA PRO A 67 10.05 3.46 17.03
C PRO A 67 11.46 3.36 16.42
N ARG A 68 11.90 2.15 16.07
CA ARG A 68 13.19 1.89 15.42
C ARG A 68 13.06 1.40 13.98
N SER A 69 11.96 1.72 13.33
CA SER A 69 11.84 1.51 11.87
C SER A 69 12.77 2.42 11.05
N THR A 70 13.25 3.51 11.64
CA THR A 70 14.17 4.49 11.04
C THR A 70 15.54 4.48 11.73
N SER A 71 16.54 5.14 11.14
CA SER A 71 17.92 5.24 11.64
C SER A 71 18.01 5.83 13.07
N SER A 72 17.12 6.78 13.39
CA SER A 72 16.96 7.33 14.74
C SER A 72 15.64 6.85 15.36
N ARG A 73 15.60 6.80 16.71
CA ARG A 73 14.39 6.39 17.42
C ARG A 73 13.31 7.47 17.34
N MET A 74 12.17 7.14 16.73
CA MET A 74 10.97 7.97 16.79
C MET A 74 10.19 7.74 18.10
N ARG A 75 9.47 8.78 18.57
CA ARG A 75 8.55 8.62 19.69
C ARG A 75 7.34 7.78 19.26
N ARG A 76 6.93 6.82 20.09
CA ARG A 76 5.70 6.04 19.85
C ARG A 76 4.48 6.95 19.97
N GLU A 77 3.62 7.00 18.94
CA GLU A 77 2.45 7.89 18.91
C GLU A 77 1.46 7.61 20.05
N ALA A 78 1.25 6.33 20.40
CA ALA A 78 0.41 5.96 21.53
C ALA A 78 0.88 6.59 22.86
N ALA A 79 2.18 6.84 23.04
CA ALA A 79 2.72 7.52 24.22
C ALA A 79 2.51 9.05 24.20
N SER A 80 2.08 9.63 23.07
CA SER A 80 1.73 11.05 22.96
C SER A 80 0.21 11.30 23.05
N GLY A 81 -0.60 10.23 23.09
CA GLY A 81 -2.05 10.30 23.20
C GLY A 81 -2.76 10.75 21.93
N LYS A 82 -2.05 10.92 20.80
CA LYS A 82 -2.62 11.28 19.50
C LYS A 82 -1.74 10.80 18.36
N GLN A 83 -2.37 10.49 17.23
CA GLN A 83 -1.69 10.19 15.98
C GLN A 83 -1.22 11.48 15.28
N GLY A 84 -0.10 11.41 14.58
CA GLY A 84 0.39 12.48 13.72
C GLY A 84 -0.46 12.66 12.45
N GLY A 85 -0.43 13.85 11.86
CA GLY A 85 -1.17 14.13 10.61
C GLY A 85 -0.76 13.20 9.47
N ARG A 86 0.53 12.90 9.34
CA ARG A 86 1.06 11.93 8.35
C ARG A 86 0.46 10.53 8.55
N THR A 87 0.40 10.03 9.76
CA THR A 87 -0.17 8.71 10.08
C THR A 87 -1.64 8.64 9.67
N VAL A 88 -2.44 9.65 10.05
CA VAL A 88 -3.86 9.73 9.70
C VAL A 88 -4.07 9.86 8.18
N GLU A 89 -3.23 10.63 7.50
CA GLU A 89 -3.28 10.77 6.03
C GLU A 89 -3.03 9.43 5.35
N ILE A 90 -1.98 8.70 5.76
CA ILE A 90 -1.61 7.40 5.17
C ILE A 90 -2.68 6.33 5.47
N GLN A 91 -3.24 6.26 6.68
CA GLN A 91 -4.35 5.37 7.01
C GLN A 91 -5.54 5.56 6.04
N ARG A 92 -5.92 6.82 5.82
CA ARG A 92 -7.02 7.17 4.91
C ARG A 92 -6.71 6.80 3.47
N LEU A 93 -5.46 7.02 3.04
CA LEU A 93 -4.97 6.63 1.71
C LEU A 93 -5.07 5.12 1.50
N ILE A 94 -4.53 4.31 2.42
CA ILE A 94 -4.58 2.84 2.33
C ILE A 94 -6.04 2.37 2.27
N GLY A 95 -6.88 2.81 3.21
CA GLY A 95 -8.27 2.38 3.30
C GLY A 95 -9.07 2.69 2.04
N ARG A 96 -8.96 3.91 1.46
CA ARG A 96 -9.69 4.25 0.22
C ARG A 96 -9.12 3.54 -1.00
N SER A 97 -7.81 3.31 -1.04
CA SER A 97 -7.16 2.57 -2.12
C SER A 97 -7.64 1.12 -2.19
N LEU A 98 -7.66 0.43 -1.05
CA LEU A 98 -8.15 -0.94 -0.96
C LEU A 98 -9.64 -1.03 -1.32
N ARG A 99 -10.48 -0.09 -0.84
CA ARG A 99 -11.92 -0.06 -1.17
C ARG A 99 -12.21 0.13 -2.65
N ALA A 100 -11.36 0.82 -3.39
CA ALA A 100 -11.53 0.99 -4.84
C ALA A 100 -11.44 -0.32 -5.63
N GLY A 101 -10.76 -1.33 -5.05
CA GLY A 101 -10.65 -2.69 -5.62
C GLY A 101 -11.71 -3.66 -5.10
N VAL A 102 -12.79 -3.20 -4.43
CA VAL A 102 -13.78 -4.06 -3.76
C VAL A 102 -15.21 -3.79 -4.24
N ASP A 103 -15.92 -4.84 -4.64
CA ASP A 103 -17.37 -4.82 -4.75
C ASP A 103 -17.98 -4.91 -3.34
N ARG A 104 -18.37 -3.76 -2.83
CA ARG A 104 -18.90 -3.62 -1.47
C ARG A 104 -20.28 -4.26 -1.30
N VAL A 105 -21.04 -4.43 -2.39
CA VAL A 105 -22.34 -5.13 -2.36
C VAL A 105 -22.11 -6.63 -2.22
N ALA A 106 -21.20 -7.20 -3.03
CA ALA A 106 -20.83 -8.61 -2.94
C ALA A 106 -20.20 -8.96 -1.59
N MET A 107 -19.52 -8.00 -0.94
CA MET A 107 -18.93 -8.16 0.39
C MET A 107 -20.01 -8.27 1.51
N GLY A 108 -21.19 -7.63 1.34
CA GLY A 108 -22.23 -7.56 2.37
C GLY A 108 -21.77 -6.74 3.60
N GLU A 109 -22.57 -6.70 4.66
CA GLU A 109 -22.30 -5.87 5.87
C GLU A 109 -21.19 -6.45 6.76
N ILE A 110 -20.02 -6.71 6.17
CA ILE A 110 -18.78 -7.13 6.83
C ILE A 110 -17.80 -5.96 6.78
N GLN A 111 -17.08 -5.73 7.88
CA GLN A 111 -15.92 -4.84 7.89
C GLN A 111 -14.63 -5.65 7.88
N ILE A 112 -13.66 -5.21 7.08
CA ILE A 112 -12.27 -5.70 7.18
C ILE A 112 -11.39 -4.50 7.49
N THR A 113 -10.68 -4.58 8.63
CA THR A 113 -9.66 -3.61 9.01
C THR A 113 -8.29 -4.18 8.64
N VAL A 114 -7.51 -3.40 7.90
CA VAL A 114 -6.14 -3.76 7.52
C VAL A 114 -5.17 -2.91 8.34
N ASP A 115 -4.38 -3.56 9.18
CA ASP A 115 -3.33 -2.93 9.97
C ASP A 115 -2.00 -3.04 9.24
N CYS A 116 -1.27 -1.93 9.11
CA CYS A 116 0.01 -1.85 8.43
C CYS A 116 1.07 -1.28 9.38
N ASP A 117 1.93 -2.15 9.89
CA ASP A 117 3.02 -1.80 10.81
C ASP A 117 4.36 -1.79 10.09
N VAL A 118 4.96 -0.61 9.95
CA VAL A 118 6.29 -0.48 9.34
C VAL A 118 7.35 -0.93 10.34
N ILE A 119 8.02 -2.03 10.03
CA ILE A 119 9.10 -2.62 10.83
C ILE A 119 10.42 -1.92 10.52
N GLN A 120 10.68 -1.67 9.24
CA GLN A 120 11.87 -0.97 8.73
C GLN A 120 11.47 -0.08 7.55
N ALA A 121 12.00 1.14 7.50
CA ALA A 121 11.66 2.15 6.51
C ALA A 121 12.90 2.58 5.72
N ASP A 122 12.81 2.46 4.40
CA ASP A 122 13.80 2.92 3.42
C ASP A 122 13.08 3.46 2.16
N GLY A 123 12.22 4.47 2.34
CA GLY A 123 11.38 5.01 1.26
C GLY A 123 10.18 4.13 0.91
N GLY A 124 9.10 4.72 0.37
CA GLY A 124 7.94 3.99 -0.17
C GLY A 124 7.09 3.22 0.84
N THR A 125 7.12 3.55 2.15
CA THR A 125 6.39 2.79 3.18
C THR A 125 4.88 2.74 2.93
N ARG A 126 4.25 3.83 2.46
CA ARG A 126 2.82 3.87 2.12
C ARG A 126 2.49 2.97 0.92
N CYS A 127 3.37 2.91 -0.07
CA CYS A 127 3.22 2.07 -1.25
C CYS A 127 3.32 0.57 -0.89
N ALA A 128 4.31 0.21 -0.07
CA ALA A 128 4.46 -1.14 0.45
C ALA A 128 3.25 -1.55 1.32
N SER A 129 2.72 -0.61 2.14
CA SER A 129 1.52 -0.85 2.97
C SER A 129 0.27 -1.10 2.13
N ILE A 130 0.04 -0.36 1.05
CA ILE A 130 -1.10 -0.59 0.14
C ILE A 130 -0.95 -1.95 -0.55
N THR A 131 0.24 -2.23 -1.08
CA THR A 131 0.51 -3.47 -1.82
C THR A 131 0.42 -4.71 -0.93
N GLY A 132 1.04 -4.70 0.26
CA GLY A 132 0.94 -5.77 1.24
C GLY A 132 -0.45 -5.84 1.88
N GLY A 133 -1.08 -4.69 2.12
CA GLY A 133 -2.44 -4.61 2.64
C GLY A 133 -3.46 -5.30 1.73
N TRP A 134 -3.31 -5.19 0.41
CA TRP A 134 -4.15 -5.95 -0.52
C TRP A 134 -3.92 -7.46 -0.40
N VAL A 135 -2.69 -7.92 -0.21
CA VAL A 135 -2.40 -9.36 0.01
C VAL A 135 -3.06 -9.86 1.29
N ALA A 136 -2.93 -9.15 2.41
CA ALA A 136 -3.59 -9.50 3.66
C ALA A 136 -5.12 -9.54 3.50
N LEU A 137 -5.70 -8.54 2.84
CA LEU A 137 -7.13 -8.47 2.52
C LEU A 137 -7.58 -9.68 1.69
N LYS A 138 -6.83 -10.03 0.63
CA LYS A 138 -7.16 -11.18 -0.24
C LYS A 138 -7.13 -12.50 0.52
N LEU A 139 -6.14 -12.70 1.39
CA LEU A 139 -6.06 -13.89 2.23
C LEU A 139 -7.25 -13.99 3.21
N ALA A 140 -7.68 -12.88 3.80
CA ALA A 140 -8.87 -12.83 4.66
C ALA A 140 -10.14 -13.16 3.86
N VAL A 141 -10.31 -12.59 2.67
CA VAL A 141 -11.42 -12.91 1.76
C VAL A 141 -11.42 -14.40 1.38
N ASN A 142 -10.27 -14.96 1.01
CA ASN A 142 -10.14 -16.39 0.70
C ASN A 142 -10.59 -17.27 1.89
N LYS A 143 -10.26 -16.87 3.12
CA LYS A 143 -10.69 -17.54 4.35
C LYS A 143 -12.22 -17.48 4.54
N LEU A 144 -12.83 -16.32 4.31
CA LEU A 144 -14.29 -16.13 4.36
C LEU A 144 -15.03 -16.93 3.29
N MET A 145 -14.52 -16.97 2.06
CA MET A 145 -15.08 -17.81 0.99
C MET A 145 -14.99 -19.29 1.34
N LYS A 146 -13.85 -19.74 1.87
CA LYS A 146 -13.65 -21.14 2.31
C LYS A 146 -14.55 -21.54 3.46
N ALA A 147 -14.90 -20.60 4.34
CA ALA A 147 -15.86 -20.80 5.43
C ALA A 147 -17.33 -20.71 4.97
N GLY A 148 -17.60 -20.35 3.71
CA GLY A 148 -18.96 -20.14 3.19
C GLY A 148 -19.62 -18.84 3.64
N THR A 149 -18.90 -17.93 4.29
CA THR A 149 -19.40 -16.62 4.70
C THR A 149 -19.61 -15.69 3.49
N LEU A 150 -18.72 -15.76 2.51
CA LEU A 150 -18.87 -15.10 1.22
C LEU A 150 -19.16 -16.13 0.13
N SER A 151 -20.15 -15.84 -0.71
CA SER A 151 -20.56 -16.71 -1.83
C SER A 151 -19.71 -16.51 -3.08
N SER A 152 -19.06 -15.36 -3.22
CA SER A 152 -18.17 -15.01 -4.32
C SER A 152 -17.06 -14.08 -3.85
N ASP A 153 -16.00 -13.97 -4.64
CA ASP A 153 -14.90 -13.06 -4.35
C ASP A 153 -15.33 -11.61 -4.58
N PRO A 154 -15.37 -10.75 -3.55
CA PRO A 154 -15.71 -9.34 -3.71
C PRO A 154 -14.54 -8.50 -4.23
N LEU A 155 -13.32 -9.05 -4.36
CA LEU A 155 -12.18 -8.28 -4.86
C LEU A 155 -12.21 -8.20 -6.39
N ILE A 156 -12.48 -7.01 -6.91
CA ILE A 156 -12.61 -6.74 -8.35
C ILE A 156 -11.27 -6.87 -9.06
N SER A 157 -10.20 -6.41 -8.40
CA SER A 157 -8.85 -6.35 -8.97
C SER A 157 -7.80 -6.23 -7.88
N PRO A 158 -6.58 -6.72 -8.10
CA PRO A 158 -5.42 -6.32 -7.30
C PRO A 158 -5.23 -4.80 -7.28
N VAL A 159 -4.82 -4.29 -6.13
CA VAL A 159 -4.44 -2.90 -5.91
C VAL A 159 -2.98 -2.88 -5.50
N ALA A 160 -2.16 -2.15 -6.24
CA ALA A 160 -0.76 -1.95 -5.88
C ALA A 160 -0.38 -0.47 -5.97
N ALA A 161 0.70 -0.12 -5.30
CA ALA A 161 1.21 1.24 -5.28
C ALA A 161 2.74 1.26 -5.40
N VAL A 162 3.25 2.28 -6.08
CA VAL A 162 4.69 2.50 -6.23
C VAL A 162 5.01 3.99 -6.12
N SER A 163 6.19 4.30 -5.63
CA SER A 163 6.73 5.66 -5.70
C SER A 163 7.50 5.86 -7.00
N CYS A 164 7.34 7.02 -7.61
CA CYS A 164 8.17 7.48 -8.73
C CYS A 164 8.53 8.93 -8.50
N GLY A 165 9.67 9.38 -9.01
CA GLY A 165 10.08 10.76 -8.83
C GLY A 165 11.08 11.22 -9.86
N ILE A 166 11.50 12.49 -9.74
CA ILE A 166 12.58 13.06 -10.55
C ILE A 166 13.80 13.23 -9.65
N TYR A 167 14.75 12.33 -9.81
CA TYR A 167 16.02 12.33 -9.10
C TYR A 167 17.16 12.70 -10.05
N ALA A 168 17.98 13.67 -9.69
CA ALA A 168 19.06 14.19 -10.52
C ALA A 168 18.61 14.53 -11.96
N GLY A 169 17.41 15.09 -12.11
CA GLY A 169 16.82 15.47 -13.40
C GLY A 169 16.27 14.32 -14.24
N GLN A 170 16.27 13.08 -13.74
CA GLN A 170 15.77 11.89 -14.45
C GLN A 170 14.54 11.31 -13.77
N PRO A 171 13.51 10.89 -14.52
CA PRO A 171 12.42 10.09 -13.98
C PRO A 171 12.93 8.74 -13.49
N VAL A 172 12.58 8.35 -12.26
CA VAL A 172 13.00 7.09 -11.65
C VAL A 172 11.82 6.36 -11.00
N LEU A 173 11.86 5.04 -11.09
CA LEU A 173 10.89 4.13 -10.48
C LEU A 173 11.37 3.69 -9.09
N ASP A 174 10.46 3.60 -8.13
CA ASP A 174 10.68 3.06 -6.79
C ASP A 174 11.82 3.77 -6.05
N LEU A 175 11.52 4.95 -5.52
CA LEU A 175 12.46 5.76 -4.72
C LEU A 175 12.81 5.04 -3.41
N ASP A 176 14.10 4.82 -3.14
CA ASP A 176 14.61 4.53 -1.81
C ASP A 176 14.77 5.82 -0.99
N TYR A 177 15.10 5.71 0.30
CA TYR A 177 15.16 6.89 1.16
C TYR A 177 16.21 7.94 0.73
N PRO A 178 17.44 7.56 0.30
CA PRO A 178 18.40 8.52 -0.24
C PRO A 178 17.89 9.27 -1.48
N GLU A 179 17.15 8.58 -2.35
CA GLU A 179 16.58 9.21 -3.55
C GLU A 179 15.37 10.09 -3.21
N ASP A 180 14.48 9.61 -2.33
CA ASP A 180 13.28 10.32 -1.89
C ASP A 180 13.63 11.66 -1.19
N SER A 181 14.69 11.65 -0.37
CA SER A 181 15.15 12.85 0.35
C SER A 181 15.78 13.93 -0.55
N ASP A 182 16.32 13.54 -1.71
CA ASP A 182 17.01 14.43 -2.65
C ASP A 182 16.20 14.64 -3.96
N ALA A 183 15.04 14.00 -4.08
CA ALA A 183 14.21 14.12 -5.27
C ALA A 183 13.65 15.54 -5.42
N GLY A 184 13.80 16.15 -6.59
CA GLY A 184 13.15 17.41 -6.91
C GLY A 184 11.63 17.28 -7.09
N VAL A 185 11.17 16.07 -7.38
CA VAL A 185 9.75 15.68 -7.46
C VAL A 185 9.60 14.27 -6.91
N ASP A 186 8.68 14.08 -5.99
CA ASP A 186 8.28 12.77 -5.48
C ASP A 186 6.78 12.54 -5.74
N GLY A 187 6.41 11.30 -6.00
CA GLY A 187 5.03 10.93 -6.21
C GLY A 187 4.73 9.49 -5.80
N ASN A 188 3.48 9.26 -5.43
CA ASN A 188 2.94 7.95 -5.12
C ASN A 188 1.76 7.68 -6.06
N PHE A 189 1.80 6.56 -6.74
CA PHE A 189 0.86 6.15 -7.76
C PHE A 189 0.18 4.86 -7.33
N ILE A 190 -1.13 4.89 -7.23
CA ILE A 190 -1.95 3.76 -6.79
C ILE A 190 -2.86 3.37 -7.95
N MET A 191 -2.79 2.11 -8.37
CA MET A 191 -3.52 1.61 -9.54
C MET A 191 -4.12 0.23 -9.29
N LEU A 192 -5.15 -0.09 -10.07
CA LEU A 192 -5.63 -1.44 -10.28
C LEU A 192 -4.69 -2.21 -11.22
N ALA A 193 -4.78 -3.54 -11.21
CA ALA A 193 -3.98 -4.40 -12.10
C ALA A 193 -4.14 -4.10 -13.60
N ASN A 194 -5.24 -3.50 -14.01
CA ASN A 194 -5.51 -3.11 -15.41
C ASN A 194 -4.99 -1.71 -15.77
N GLY A 195 -4.19 -1.07 -14.89
CA GLY A 195 -3.63 0.27 -15.10
C GLY A 195 -4.58 1.43 -14.78
N GLN A 196 -5.84 1.15 -14.38
CA GLN A 196 -6.74 2.22 -13.94
C GLN A 196 -6.24 2.86 -12.65
N MET A 197 -6.16 4.19 -12.64
CA MET A 197 -5.66 4.96 -11.50
C MET A 197 -6.71 5.08 -10.41
N ILE A 198 -6.28 4.83 -9.16
CA ILE A 198 -7.10 5.06 -7.97
C ILE A 198 -6.75 6.44 -7.38
N GLU A 199 -5.45 6.71 -7.23
CA GLU A 199 -4.97 7.97 -6.70
C GLU A 199 -3.55 8.25 -7.19
N THR A 200 -3.27 9.53 -7.43
CA THR A 200 -1.92 10.03 -7.73
C THR A 200 -1.64 11.21 -6.81
N GLN A 201 -0.61 11.08 -6.00
CA GLN A 201 -0.08 12.14 -5.16
C GLN A 201 1.29 12.52 -5.71
N MET A 202 1.48 13.77 -6.10
CA MET A 202 2.78 14.29 -6.57
C MET A 202 3.02 15.64 -5.96
N SER A 203 4.25 15.87 -5.53
CA SER A 203 4.73 17.20 -5.12
C SER A 203 6.11 17.48 -5.70
N ALA A 204 6.41 18.76 -5.82
CA ALA A 204 7.72 19.25 -6.21
C ALA A 204 8.24 20.17 -5.10
N GLU A 205 9.43 19.86 -4.58
CA GLU A 205 10.09 20.67 -3.57
C GLU A 205 11.20 21.50 -4.20
N GLY A 206 11.01 22.84 -4.22
CA GLY A 206 12.01 23.77 -4.78
C GLY A 206 12.12 23.78 -6.31
N ALA A 207 11.31 23.02 -7.04
CA ALA A 207 11.29 22.91 -8.48
C ALA A 207 9.84 22.81 -9.01
N THR A 208 9.69 22.72 -10.32
CA THR A 208 8.41 22.39 -10.97
C THR A 208 8.65 21.21 -11.91
N TYR A 209 7.60 20.52 -12.31
CA TYR A 209 7.67 19.47 -13.32
C TYR A 209 6.71 19.74 -14.47
N SER A 210 7.10 19.33 -15.66
CA SER A 210 6.31 19.47 -16.87
C SER A 210 5.30 18.33 -17.02
N ARG A 211 4.27 18.57 -17.85
CA ARG A 211 3.34 17.50 -18.24
C ARG A 211 4.04 16.29 -18.88
N HIS A 212 5.13 16.52 -19.62
CA HIS A 212 5.93 15.44 -20.21
C HIS A 212 6.55 14.56 -19.13
N GLN A 213 7.15 15.17 -18.10
CA GLN A 213 7.71 14.42 -16.95
C GLN A 213 6.62 13.68 -16.18
N MET A 214 5.43 14.27 -15.99
CA MET A 214 4.30 13.58 -15.39
C MET A 214 3.95 12.30 -16.17
N ASN A 215 3.87 12.36 -17.50
CA ASN A 215 3.59 11.20 -18.33
C ASN A 215 4.69 10.12 -18.19
N GLN A 216 5.95 10.51 -18.17
CA GLN A 216 7.06 9.58 -17.95
C GLN A 216 6.97 8.87 -16.59
N LEU A 217 6.56 9.59 -15.54
CA LEU A 217 6.36 9.00 -14.21
C LEU A 217 5.16 8.06 -14.18
N LEU A 218 4.09 8.36 -14.91
CA LEU A 218 2.92 7.47 -15.07
C LEU A 218 3.31 6.17 -15.79
N ASP A 219 4.10 6.25 -16.87
CA ASP A 219 4.58 5.07 -17.60
C ASP A 219 5.45 4.16 -16.69
N LEU A 220 6.34 4.77 -15.88
CA LEU A 220 7.13 4.04 -14.89
C LEU A 220 6.26 3.42 -13.81
N ALA A 221 5.26 4.14 -13.33
CA ALA A 221 4.34 3.67 -12.30
C ALA A 221 3.50 2.48 -12.79
N GLU A 222 3.00 2.52 -14.02
CA GLU A 222 2.26 1.39 -14.63
C GLU A 222 3.13 0.14 -14.71
N LYS A 223 4.40 0.29 -15.13
CA LYS A 223 5.38 -0.80 -15.14
C LYS A 223 5.58 -1.38 -13.74
N GLY A 224 5.85 -0.54 -12.74
CA GLY A 224 6.09 -0.97 -11.37
C GLY A 224 4.87 -1.63 -10.73
N VAL A 225 3.66 -1.09 -10.95
CA VAL A 225 2.42 -1.69 -10.47
C VAL A 225 2.18 -3.06 -11.11
N SER A 226 2.39 -3.19 -12.42
CA SER A 226 2.27 -4.49 -13.12
C SER A 226 3.20 -5.55 -12.53
N GLU A 227 4.43 -5.17 -12.20
CA GLU A 227 5.40 -6.07 -11.56
C GLU A 227 4.94 -6.46 -10.15
N LEU A 228 4.50 -5.49 -9.31
CA LEU A 228 3.98 -5.74 -7.96
C LEU A 228 2.75 -6.65 -7.97
N VAL A 229 1.83 -6.46 -8.91
CA VAL A 229 0.66 -7.34 -9.08
C VAL A 229 1.08 -8.78 -9.39
N GLY A 230 2.11 -8.98 -10.19
CA GLY A 230 2.68 -10.31 -10.43
C GLY A 230 3.11 -11.00 -9.13
N TYR A 231 3.82 -10.28 -8.25
CA TYR A 231 4.20 -10.79 -6.93
C TYR A 231 2.98 -11.06 -6.03
N GLN A 232 2.01 -10.15 -5.98
CA GLN A 232 0.78 -10.35 -5.19
C GLN A 232 0.05 -11.63 -5.59
N LEU A 233 -0.17 -11.83 -6.89
CA LEU A 233 -0.90 -12.99 -7.41
C LEU A 233 -0.15 -14.31 -7.18
N SER A 234 1.18 -14.31 -7.24
CA SER A 234 2.00 -15.51 -7.02
C SER A 234 1.91 -16.07 -5.59
N VAL A 235 1.49 -15.26 -4.60
CA VAL A 235 1.46 -15.66 -3.19
C VAL A 235 0.05 -15.86 -2.62
N VAL A 236 -1.01 -15.50 -3.37
CA VAL A 236 -2.41 -15.63 -2.92
C VAL A 236 -3.21 -16.67 -3.70
N SER A 237 -2.56 -17.37 -4.63
CA SER A 237 -3.13 -18.44 -5.47
C SER A 237 -3.49 -19.69 -4.67
#